data_b3ec36514473af9269348ef86e132a86
#
_entry.id   b3ec36514473af9269348ef86e132a86
#
_cell.length_a   1.000
_cell.length_b   1.000
_cell.length_c   1.000
_cell.angle_alpha   90.00
_cell.angle_beta   90.00
_cell.angle_gamma   90.00
#
_symmetry.space_group_name_H-M   'P 1'
#
loop_
_entity.id
_entity.type
_entity.pdbx_description
1 polymer ?
#
loop_
_entity_poly.entity_id
_entity_poly.type
_entity_poly.pdbx_seq_one_letter_code
_entity_poly.pdbx_strand_id
1 'polypeptide(L)'
;MNFIHCLILSMAIAISSLPAHAAKPKRQQTDAVLNTALASISEDAARAHVYFLADDLLEGRQAGKRGARIAQQYIIAQMRQWGIQPLLNDDYLQHFEACARICLHRNPRFFVEADSIASIRQKEHYALRMANVVGVIPGVRTDKYVVAGAHLDHEGMNVDLAGDAIYNGADDNASGVSAVLQIMRAFAVSGAKPLRTVVFAFWDGEELGLLGSRLFCERFGNMEGIKAYLNFDMVGGNNRPDDPPYFVYFYTAAHPAFGTWLRNDIDKYKLQLHPDYRPWDNPVGGSDQGSFARHNVPVVWYHTDAQPHYNTPSDEAHTINYPKLTDITRASLLTTWHMANDNF
;
A
#
# COMPACT_ATOMS: atom_id res chain seq x y z
N MET A 1 -3.18 14.30 -94.00
CA MET A 1 -1.90 14.32 -93.29
C MET A 1 -2.04 15.27 -92.11
N ASN A 2 -2.46 14.75 -90.96
CA ASN A 2 -2.58 15.56 -89.69
C ASN A 2 -1.76 14.90 -88.60
N PHE A 3 -0.70 15.59 -88.24
CA PHE A 3 0.15 15.18 -87.08
C PHE A 3 -0.51 15.61 -85.75
N ILE A 4 -0.85 14.66 -84.92
CA ILE A 4 -1.30 14.90 -83.54
C ILE A 4 -0.07 14.84 -82.66
N HIS A 5 0.27 15.98 -82.03
CA HIS A 5 1.29 16.05 -80.97
C HIS A 5 0.69 15.62 -79.65
N CYS A 6 1.24 14.56 -79.11
CA CYS A 6 0.90 14.07 -77.73
C CYS A 6 1.81 14.74 -76.71
N LEU A 7 1.26 15.63 -75.85
CA LEU A 7 1.97 16.25 -74.75
C LEU A 7 1.92 15.32 -73.57
N ILE A 8 3.07 14.78 -73.15
CA ILE A 8 3.21 13.98 -71.92
C ILE A 8 3.50 14.96 -70.77
N LEU A 9 2.52 15.11 -69.89
CA LEU A 9 2.65 15.88 -68.63
C LEU A 9 3.24 15.00 -67.54
N SER A 10 4.51 15.22 -67.21
CA SER A 10 5.20 14.52 -66.13
C SER A 10 4.82 15.14 -64.79
N MET A 11 4.02 14.45 -64.02
CA MET A 11 3.63 14.82 -62.65
C MET A 11 4.71 14.33 -61.68
N ALA A 12 5.55 15.25 -61.18
CA ALA A 12 6.53 14.94 -60.15
C ALA A 12 5.82 14.87 -58.78
N ILE A 13 5.69 13.65 -58.23
CA ILE A 13 5.20 13.43 -56.87
C ILE A 13 6.34 13.79 -55.89
N ALA A 14 6.20 14.91 -55.19
CA ALA A 14 7.07 15.27 -54.09
C ALA A 14 6.70 14.43 -52.87
N ILE A 15 7.48 13.38 -52.58
CA ILE A 15 7.38 12.60 -51.34
C ILE A 15 7.98 13.46 -50.24
N SER A 16 7.15 14.15 -49.43
CA SER A 16 7.55 14.79 -48.21
C SER A 16 7.88 13.70 -47.18
N SER A 17 9.17 13.48 -46.92
CA SER A 17 9.65 12.64 -45.83
C SER A 17 9.28 13.31 -44.51
N LEU A 18 8.28 12.81 -43.81
CA LEU A 18 8.04 13.10 -42.41
C LEU A 18 9.28 12.66 -41.61
N PRO A 19 9.81 13.49 -40.67
CA PRO A 19 10.91 13.07 -39.85
C PRO A 19 10.46 11.87 -38.99
N ALA A 20 11.14 10.74 -39.17
CA ALA A 20 10.96 9.58 -38.30
C ALA A 20 11.30 10.02 -36.86
N HIS A 21 10.30 10.06 -35.99
CA HIS A 21 10.53 10.24 -34.57
C HIS A 21 11.36 9.05 -34.09
N ALA A 22 12.65 9.25 -33.88
CA ALA A 22 13.53 8.25 -33.29
C ALA A 22 12.94 7.83 -31.95
N ALA A 23 12.58 6.56 -31.80
CA ALA A 23 12.11 6.02 -30.54
C ALA A 23 13.18 6.27 -29.46
N LYS A 24 12.78 6.90 -28.33
CA LYS A 24 13.70 7.13 -27.21
C LYS A 24 14.26 5.78 -26.76
N PRO A 25 15.57 5.71 -26.39
CA PRO A 25 16.15 4.49 -25.90
C PRO A 25 15.37 3.96 -24.67
N LYS A 26 15.21 2.66 -24.55
CA LYS A 26 14.36 1.98 -23.55
C LYS A 26 14.57 2.47 -22.11
N ARG A 27 15.82 2.79 -21.73
CA ARG A 27 16.19 3.36 -20.43
C ARG A 27 15.60 4.75 -20.20
N GLN A 28 15.68 5.67 -21.18
CA GLN A 28 15.11 7.02 -21.06
C GLN A 28 13.58 6.99 -20.93
N GLN A 29 12.93 6.02 -21.56
CA GLN A 29 11.47 5.83 -21.43
C GLN A 29 11.11 5.37 -20.02
N THR A 30 11.88 4.46 -19.43
CA THR A 30 11.69 3.98 -18.06
C THR A 30 11.89 5.09 -17.04
N ASP A 31 12.94 5.89 -17.19
CA ASP A 31 13.22 7.03 -16.31
C ASP A 31 12.11 8.10 -16.38
N ALA A 32 11.56 8.36 -17.56
CA ALA A 32 10.45 9.31 -17.73
C ALA A 32 9.17 8.82 -17.03
N VAL A 33 8.86 7.53 -17.13
CA VAL A 33 7.71 6.90 -16.46
C VAL A 33 7.86 6.99 -14.94
N LEU A 34 9.04 6.65 -14.41
CA LEU A 34 9.32 6.74 -12.97
C LEU A 34 9.26 8.17 -12.44
N ASN A 35 9.79 9.15 -13.19
CA ASN A 35 9.71 10.56 -12.82
C ASN A 35 8.26 11.06 -12.80
N THR A 36 7.42 10.61 -13.73
CA THR A 36 5.97 10.90 -13.71
C THR A 36 5.31 10.31 -12.48
N ALA A 37 5.64 9.08 -12.11
CA ALA A 37 5.14 8.43 -10.91
C ALA A 37 5.54 9.21 -9.64
N LEU A 38 6.81 9.55 -9.48
CA LEU A 38 7.32 10.33 -8.35
C LEU A 38 6.66 11.71 -8.24
N ALA A 39 6.49 12.42 -9.36
CA ALA A 39 5.85 13.73 -9.39
C ALA A 39 4.38 13.71 -8.99
N SER A 40 3.72 12.55 -9.03
CA SER A 40 2.32 12.41 -8.63
C SER A 40 2.14 12.31 -7.10
N ILE A 41 3.21 12.04 -6.34
CA ILE A 41 3.17 11.97 -4.87
C ILE A 41 3.29 13.38 -4.32
N SER A 42 2.32 13.79 -3.49
CA SER A 42 2.27 15.14 -2.93
C SER A 42 1.80 15.16 -1.48
N GLU A 43 2.20 16.21 -0.77
CA GLU A 43 1.75 16.46 0.60
C GLU A 43 0.24 16.73 0.67
N ASP A 44 -0.31 17.46 -0.30
CA ASP A 44 -1.75 17.74 -0.36
C ASP A 44 -2.57 16.45 -0.50
N ALA A 45 -2.10 15.49 -1.31
CA ALA A 45 -2.74 14.19 -1.41
C ALA A 45 -2.64 13.40 -0.10
N ALA A 46 -1.48 13.44 0.58
CA ALA A 46 -1.31 12.81 1.88
C ALA A 46 -2.30 13.39 2.90
N ARG A 47 -2.40 14.72 2.98
CA ARG A 47 -3.35 15.41 3.85
C ARG A 47 -4.79 15.00 3.54
N ALA A 48 -5.20 15.04 2.27
CA ALA A 48 -6.55 14.69 1.87
C ALA A 48 -6.94 13.27 2.30
N HIS A 49 -6.04 12.29 2.14
CA HIS A 49 -6.30 10.92 2.57
C HIS A 49 -6.35 10.79 4.09
N VAL A 50 -5.38 11.35 4.82
CA VAL A 50 -5.31 11.22 6.28
C VAL A 50 -6.48 11.94 6.94
N TYR A 51 -6.80 13.19 6.56
CA TYR A 51 -7.93 13.93 7.11
C TYR A 51 -9.28 13.24 6.87
N PHE A 52 -9.46 12.57 5.73
CA PHE A 52 -10.67 11.78 5.51
C PHE A 52 -10.72 10.53 6.39
N LEU A 53 -9.61 9.77 6.44
CA LEU A 53 -9.58 8.48 7.14
C LEU A 53 -9.59 8.64 8.66
N ALA A 54 -9.00 9.71 9.18
CA ALA A 54 -8.98 10.03 10.60
C ALA A 54 -10.09 11.01 11.03
N ASP A 55 -11.16 11.16 10.24
CA ASP A 55 -12.30 11.99 10.59
C ASP A 55 -13.22 11.27 11.60
N ASP A 56 -13.77 12.00 12.56
CA ASP A 56 -14.70 11.49 13.57
C ASP A 56 -15.88 10.71 13.00
N LEU A 57 -16.33 11.05 11.78
CA LEU A 57 -17.42 10.36 11.09
C LEU A 57 -17.09 8.88 10.78
N LEU A 58 -15.82 8.51 10.82
CA LEU A 58 -15.37 7.12 10.66
C LEU A 58 -15.31 6.36 12.00
N GLU A 59 -15.69 7.00 13.13
CA GLU A 59 -15.86 6.34 14.42
C GLU A 59 -14.63 5.51 14.82
N GLY A 60 -13.41 5.99 14.49
CA GLY A 60 -12.15 5.28 14.73
C GLY A 60 -11.98 3.98 13.97
N ARG A 61 -12.68 3.77 12.87
CA ARG A 61 -12.55 2.66 11.89
C ARG A 61 -12.49 1.26 12.51
N GLN A 62 -13.21 1.01 13.62
CA GLN A 62 -13.18 -0.29 14.29
C GLN A 62 -13.49 -1.44 13.31
N ALA A 63 -12.68 -2.50 13.36
CA ALA A 63 -12.80 -3.69 12.53
C ALA A 63 -14.24 -4.25 12.47
N GLY A 64 -14.75 -4.46 11.25
CA GLY A 64 -16.09 -4.98 11.02
C GLY A 64 -17.23 -4.01 11.35
N LYS A 65 -16.96 -2.77 11.74
CA LYS A 65 -17.96 -1.72 12.05
C LYS A 65 -18.18 -0.77 10.88
N ARG A 66 -19.05 0.23 11.10
CA ARG A 66 -19.47 1.19 10.07
C ARG A 66 -18.30 2.00 9.54
N GLY A 67 -17.43 2.52 10.42
CA GLY A 67 -16.30 3.36 10.03
C GLY A 67 -15.32 2.61 9.12
N ALA A 68 -14.95 1.36 9.47
CA ALA A 68 -14.11 0.52 8.60
C ALA A 68 -14.75 0.31 7.21
N ARG A 69 -16.07 0.07 7.15
CA ARG A 69 -16.77 -0.06 5.86
C ARG A 69 -16.78 1.23 5.03
N ILE A 70 -16.84 2.41 5.66
CA ILE A 70 -16.72 3.69 4.98
C ILE A 70 -15.30 3.83 4.40
N ALA A 71 -14.26 3.50 5.19
CA ALA A 71 -12.87 3.50 4.72
C ALA A 71 -12.68 2.54 3.53
N GLN A 72 -13.24 1.33 3.58
CA GLN A 72 -13.21 0.38 2.46
C GLN A 72 -13.83 0.99 1.19
N GLN A 73 -15.01 1.61 1.28
CA GLN A 73 -15.65 2.23 0.12
C GLN A 73 -14.88 3.43 -0.42
N TYR A 74 -14.25 4.21 0.45
CA TYR A 74 -13.36 5.29 0.05
C TYR A 74 -12.18 4.76 -0.77
N ILE A 75 -11.49 3.73 -0.28
CA ILE A 75 -10.36 3.09 -0.96
C ILE A 75 -10.80 2.53 -2.33
N ILE A 76 -11.94 1.84 -2.38
CA ILE A 76 -12.50 1.29 -3.63
C ILE A 76 -12.83 2.41 -4.62
N ALA A 77 -13.36 3.55 -4.16
CA ALA A 77 -13.63 4.70 -5.02
C ALA A 77 -12.34 5.23 -5.66
N GLN A 78 -11.24 5.31 -4.90
CA GLN A 78 -9.93 5.68 -5.42
C GLN A 78 -9.42 4.65 -6.44
N MET A 79 -9.53 3.36 -6.14
CA MET A 79 -9.14 2.28 -7.07
C MET A 79 -9.88 2.39 -8.40
N ARG A 80 -11.20 2.58 -8.36
CA ARG A 80 -12.01 2.75 -9.57
C ARG A 80 -11.64 4.00 -10.36
N GLN A 81 -11.41 5.11 -9.68
CA GLN A 81 -11.00 6.37 -10.30
C GLN A 81 -9.69 6.22 -11.08
N TRP A 82 -8.75 5.42 -10.59
CA TRP A 82 -7.44 5.22 -11.22
C TRP A 82 -7.36 3.97 -12.10
N GLY A 83 -8.47 3.27 -12.31
CA GLY A 83 -8.52 2.09 -13.20
C GLY A 83 -7.75 0.88 -12.66
N ILE A 84 -7.57 0.80 -11.34
CA ILE A 84 -6.98 -0.37 -10.69
C ILE A 84 -7.92 -1.55 -10.86
N GLN A 85 -7.38 -2.72 -11.16
CA GLN A 85 -8.19 -3.92 -11.33
C GLN A 85 -8.41 -4.63 -9.98
N PRO A 86 -9.58 -5.22 -9.71
CA PRO A 86 -9.75 -6.09 -8.55
C PRO A 86 -8.87 -7.34 -8.70
N LEU A 87 -8.37 -7.86 -7.58
CA LEU A 87 -7.59 -9.11 -7.58
C LEU A 87 -8.49 -10.34 -7.72
N LEU A 88 -9.68 -10.31 -7.13
CA LEU A 88 -10.55 -11.47 -6.95
C LEU A 88 -11.91 -11.25 -7.64
N ASN A 89 -12.23 -12.09 -8.64
CA ASN A 89 -13.59 -12.26 -9.18
C ASN A 89 -14.39 -10.96 -9.43
N ASP A 90 -13.77 -9.94 -10.00
CA ASP A 90 -14.37 -8.62 -10.27
C ASP A 90 -14.81 -7.83 -9.02
N ASP A 91 -14.43 -8.27 -7.82
CA ASP A 91 -14.64 -7.57 -6.55
C ASP A 91 -13.31 -7.16 -5.92
N TYR A 92 -13.29 -5.96 -5.33
CA TYR A 92 -12.16 -5.49 -4.53
C TYR A 92 -12.18 -6.04 -3.10
N LEU A 93 -13.33 -6.55 -2.63
CA LEU A 93 -13.53 -7.00 -1.25
C LEU A 93 -13.25 -8.49 -1.11
N GLN A 94 -12.28 -8.81 -0.27
CA GLN A 94 -12.07 -10.16 0.23
C GLN A 94 -12.81 -10.32 1.55
N HIS A 95 -14.09 -10.75 1.48
CA HIS A 95 -14.94 -10.95 2.65
C HIS A 95 -14.50 -12.12 3.50
N PHE A 96 -14.58 -11.93 4.82
CA PHE A 96 -14.32 -12.98 5.79
C PHE A 96 -15.08 -12.75 7.10
N GLU A 97 -15.15 -13.81 7.90
CA GLU A 97 -15.69 -13.77 9.24
C GLU A 97 -14.60 -14.19 10.23
N ALA A 98 -14.55 -13.50 11.35
CA ALA A 98 -13.75 -13.91 12.50
C ALA A 98 -14.66 -14.20 13.68
N CYS A 99 -14.34 -15.26 14.43
CA CYS A 99 -15.08 -15.64 15.61
C CYS A 99 -14.19 -15.64 16.85
N ALA A 100 -14.77 -15.29 18.00
CA ALA A 100 -14.12 -15.34 19.30
C ALA A 100 -15.05 -15.99 20.33
N ARG A 101 -14.48 -16.73 21.30
CA ARG A 101 -15.24 -17.20 22.46
C ARG A 101 -15.59 -16.00 23.36
N ILE A 102 -16.77 -16.03 23.95
CA ILE A 102 -17.15 -15.06 24.98
C ILE A 102 -16.32 -15.34 26.24
N CYS A 103 -15.55 -14.36 26.67
CA CYS A 103 -14.72 -14.40 27.87
C CYS A 103 -15.08 -13.23 28.78
N LEU A 104 -15.54 -13.49 29.99
CA LEU A 104 -16.03 -12.47 30.93
C LEU A 104 -14.93 -11.56 31.52
N HIS A 105 -13.67 -11.96 31.45
CA HIS A 105 -12.55 -11.25 32.11
C HIS A 105 -11.33 -11.01 31.24
N ARG A 106 -11.46 -11.18 29.93
CA ARG A 106 -10.37 -10.95 28.96
C ARG A 106 -10.95 -10.41 27.65
N ASN A 107 -10.15 -9.59 26.96
CA ASN A 107 -10.48 -9.22 25.60
C ASN A 107 -10.65 -10.47 24.72
N PRO A 108 -11.68 -10.54 23.88
CA PRO A 108 -11.91 -11.68 23.02
C PRO A 108 -10.76 -11.84 22.02
N ARG A 109 -10.21 -13.03 21.90
CA ARG A 109 -9.26 -13.38 20.86
C ARG A 109 -10.02 -13.93 19.66
N PHE A 110 -9.91 -13.24 18.53
CA PHE A 110 -10.57 -13.64 17.28
C PHE A 110 -9.70 -14.59 16.45
N PHE A 111 -10.37 -15.45 15.70
CA PHE A 111 -9.78 -16.45 14.82
C PHE A 111 -10.47 -16.42 13.46
N VAL A 112 -9.71 -16.64 12.39
CA VAL A 112 -10.16 -16.69 10.99
C VAL A 112 -10.03 -18.09 10.38
N GLU A 113 -9.27 -18.97 11.03
CA GLU A 113 -9.04 -20.34 10.57
C GLU A 113 -10.32 -21.18 10.68
N ALA A 114 -10.66 -21.93 9.63
CA ALA A 114 -11.93 -22.68 9.53
C ALA A 114 -12.18 -23.62 10.70
N ASP A 115 -11.15 -24.39 11.13
CA ASP A 115 -11.26 -25.35 12.24
C ASP A 115 -11.51 -24.64 13.57
N SER A 116 -10.84 -23.50 13.80
CA SER A 116 -11.05 -22.67 14.98
C SER A 116 -12.47 -22.13 15.02
N ILE A 117 -12.95 -21.56 13.90
CA ILE A 117 -14.32 -21.06 13.78
C ILE A 117 -15.35 -22.19 14.04
N ALA A 118 -15.16 -23.36 13.44
CA ALA A 118 -16.07 -24.51 13.64
C ALA A 118 -16.15 -24.93 15.12
N SER A 119 -15.00 -24.94 15.83
CA SER A 119 -14.95 -25.23 17.27
C SER A 119 -15.61 -24.14 18.12
N ILE A 120 -15.40 -22.88 17.78
CA ILE A 120 -15.94 -21.72 18.52
C ILE A 120 -17.46 -21.67 18.40
N ARG A 121 -18.01 -21.90 17.21
CA ARG A 121 -19.45 -21.88 16.92
C ARG A 121 -20.28 -22.92 17.66
N GLN A 122 -19.65 -23.91 18.28
CA GLN A 122 -20.35 -24.90 19.11
C GLN A 122 -20.90 -24.34 20.44
N LYS A 123 -20.49 -23.12 20.81
CA LYS A 123 -20.91 -22.40 22.01
C LYS A 123 -21.27 -20.96 21.66
N GLU A 124 -21.78 -20.23 22.63
CA GLU A 124 -21.98 -18.78 22.49
C GLU A 124 -20.65 -18.09 22.13
N HIS A 125 -20.69 -17.22 21.11
CA HIS A 125 -19.50 -16.62 20.56
C HIS A 125 -19.78 -15.23 19.97
N TYR A 126 -18.72 -14.45 19.83
CA TYR A 126 -18.72 -13.24 18.99
C TYR A 126 -18.40 -13.63 17.56
N ALA A 127 -19.07 -12.97 16.60
CA ALA A 127 -18.77 -13.05 15.18
C ALA A 127 -18.68 -11.66 14.58
N LEU A 128 -17.59 -11.39 13.86
CA LEU A 128 -17.38 -10.14 13.13
C LEU A 128 -17.27 -10.44 11.64
N ARG A 129 -17.96 -9.66 10.82
CA ARG A 129 -17.84 -9.69 9.37
C ARG A 129 -16.97 -8.55 8.90
N MET A 130 -15.89 -8.88 8.24
CA MET A 130 -14.85 -7.97 7.80
C MET A 130 -14.53 -8.16 6.33
N ALA A 131 -13.78 -7.27 5.74
CA ALA A 131 -13.27 -7.45 4.39
C ALA A 131 -11.96 -6.70 4.17
N ASN A 132 -10.95 -7.37 3.64
CA ASN A 132 -9.80 -6.70 3.04
C ASN A 132 -10.21 -6.01 1.74
N VAL A 133 -9.54 -4.92 1.37
CA VAL A 133 -9.66 -4.31 0.04
C VAL A 133 -8.39 -4.61 -0.73
N VAL A 134 -8.52 -5.25 -1.91
CA VAL A 134 -7.34 -5.68 -2.69
C VAL A 134 -7.51 -5.36 -4.17
N GLY A 135 -6.55 -4.63 -4.71
CA GLY A 135 -6.49 -4.30 -6.13
C GLY A 135 -5.12 -4.56 -6.73
N VAL A 136 -5.03 -4.59 -8.06
CA VAL A 136 -3.79 -4.91 -8.76
C VAL A 136 -3.53 -4.03 -9.96
N ILE A 137 -2.24 -3.85 -10.25
CA ILE A 137 -1.73 -3.47 -11.57
C ILE A 137 -1.03 -4.69 -12.16
N PRO A 138 -1.58 -5.29 -13.22
CA PRO A 138 -1.02 -6.49 -13.83
C PRO A 138 0.39 -6.26 -14.36
N GLY A 139 1.30 -7.17 -14.03
CA GLY A 139 2.64 -7.23 -14.58
C GLY A 139 2.73 -8.03 -15.87
N VAL A 140 3.92 -8.01 -16.49
CA VAL A 140 4.24 -8.89 -17.63
C VAL A 140 4.24 -10.36 -17.19
N ARG A 141 4.75 -10.62 -15.98
CA ARG A 141 4.72 -11.93 -15.32
C ARG A 141 3.55 -12.00 -14.36
N THR A 142 2.48 -12.63 -14.81
CA THR A 142 1.22 -12.75 -14.04
C THR A 142 1.28 -13.78 -12.91
N ASP A 143 2.33 -14.59 -12.85
CA ASP A 143 2.61 -15.59 -11.82
C ASP A 143 3.50 -15.09 -10.69
N LYS A 144 3.99 -13.85 -10.77
CA LYS A 144 4.90 -13.23 -9.79
C LYS A 144 4.31 -11.91 -9.31
N TYR A 145 4.42 -11.69 -8.00
CA TYR A 145 3.76 -10.59 -7.31
C TYR A 145 4.72 -9.85 -6.39
N VAL A 146 4.45 -8.56 -6.22
CA VAL A 146 4.93 -7.73 -5.13
C VAL A 146 3.70 -7.15 -4.45
N VAL A 147 3.64 -7.20 -3.14
CA VAL A 147 2.49 -6.71 -2.38
C VAL A 147 2.91 -5.49 -1.56
N ALA A 148 2.16 -4.41 -1.66
CA ALA A 148 2.26 -3.24 -0.80
C ALA A 148 0.96 -3.11 0.00
N GLY A 149 1.04 -3.06 1.32
CA GLY A 149 -0.15 -3.09 2.16
C GLY A 149 -0.05 -2.27 3.44
N ALA A 150 -1.22 -1.87 3.94
CA ALA A 150 -1.44 -1.21 5.22
C ALA A 150 -2.77 -1.68 5.80
N HIS A 151 -2.92 -1.73 7.12
CA HIS A 151 -4.24 -1.98 7.68
C HIS A 151 -5.10 -0.72 7.65
N LEU A 152 -6.41 -0.92 7.52
CA LEU A 152 -7.39 0.17 7.38
C LEU A 152 -8.22 0.41 8.64
N ASP A 153 -8.30 -0.61 9.52
CA ASP A 153 -9.01 -0.54 10.78
C ASP A 153 -8.18 0.18 11.87
N HIS A 154 -8.84 0.52 12.99
CA HIS A 154 -8.21 0.99 14.19
C HIS A 154 -9.11 0.70 15.40
N GLU A 155 -8.81 1.21 16.58
CA GLU A 155 -9.40 0.86 17.89
C GLU A 155 -10.89 1.24 18.05
N GLY A 156 -11.42 2.17 17.23
CA GLY A 156 -12.82 2.59 17.32
C GLY A 156 -13.07 3.68 18.35
N MET A 157 -14.13 3.49 19.17
CA MET A 157 -14.54 4.46 20.20
C MET A 157 -14.56 3.80 21.57
N ASN A 158 -14.12 4.52 22.59
CA ASN A 158 -14.26 4.13 23.98
C ASN A 158 -15.23 5.08 24.71
N VAL A 159 -16.49 4.67 24.82
CA VAL A 159 -17.56 5.45 25.43
C VAL A 159 -17.40 5.74 26.93
N ASP A 160 -16.45 5.06 27.60
CA ASP A 160 -16.15 5.26 29.00
C ASP A 160 -15.15 6.40 29.23
N LEU A 161 -14.54 6.95 28.16
CA LEU A 161 -13.68 8.11 28.27
C LEU A 161 -14.47 9.41 28.42
N ALA A 162 -14.01 10.29 29.28
CA ALA A 162 -14.50 11.66 29.36
C ALA A 162 -13.79 12.55 28.33
N GLY A 163 -14.55 13.31 27.57
CA GLY A 163 -14.02 14.18 26.51
C GLY A 163 -13.95 13.45 25.17
N ASP A 164 -12.80 13.50 24.51
CA ASP A 164 -12.59 12.80 23.26
C ASP A 164 -12.50 11.29 23.50
N ALA A 165 -13.40 10.58 22.83
CA ALA A 165 -13.58 9.13 22.97
C ALA A 165 -13.31 8.36 21.67
N ILE A 166 -12.93 9.07 20.59
CA ILE A 166 -12.71 8.49 19.26
C ILE A 166 -11.22 8.31 19.05
N TYR A 167 -10.81 7.10 18.77
CA TYR A 167 -9.44 6.78 18.38
C TYR A 167 -9.33 6.97 16.87
N ASN A 168 -9.00 8.20 16.44
CA ASN A 168 -9.00 8.56 15.02
C ASN A 168 -7.92 7.86 14.21
N GLY A 169 -6.79 7.49 14.85
CA GLY A 169 -5.74 6.69 14.24
C GLY A 169 -5.16 7.33 12.99
N ALA A 170 -4.71 8.59 13.10
CA ALA A 170 -4.15 9.31 11.96
C ALA A 170 -2.79 8.75 11.55
N ASP A 171 -1.92 8.48 12.53
CA ASP A 171 -0.68 7.76 12.27
C ASP A 171 -0.93 6.26 12.19
N ASP A 172 -1.74 5.74 13.10
CA ASP A 172 -2.13 4.34 13.18
C ASP A 172 -3.58 4.11 12.68
N ASN A 173 -3.87 3.78 11.39
CA ASN A 173 -2.89 3.69 10.33
C ASN A 173 -3.39 4.39 9.06
N ALA A 174 -4.05 5.57 9.21
CA ALA A 174 -4.43 6.38 8.06
C ALA A 174 -3.19 6.85 7.27
N SER A 175 -2.04 7.04 7.95
CA SER A 175 -0.78 7.40 7.31
C SER A 175 -0.29 6.32 6.34
N GLY A 176 -0.29 5.05 6.76
CA GLY A 176 0.07 3.91 5.91
C GLY A 176 -0.90 3.70 4.76
N VAL A 177 -2.21 3.80 5.01
CA VAL A 177 -3.24 3.75 3.95
C VAL A 177 -3.00 4.84 2.93
N SER A 178 -2.71 6.08 3.38
CA SER A 178 -2.37 7.22 2.49
C SER A 178 -1.15 6.93 1.62
N ALA A 179 -0.08 6.36 2.19
CA ALA A 179 1.12 5.99 1.45
C ALA A 179 0.81 4.97 0.35
N VAL A 180 0.10 3.87 0.67
CA VAL A 180 -0.27 2.83 -0.30
C VAL A 180 -1.17 3.40 -1.41
N LEU A 181 -2.16 4.25 -1.08
CA LEU A 181 -3.02 4.93 -2.06
C LEU A 181 -2.22 5.78 -3.04
N GLN A 182 -1.25 6.55 -2.56
CA GLN A 182 -0.42 7.39 -3.42
C GLN A 182 0.54 6.56 -4.30
N ILE A 183 1.13 5.48 -3.78
CA ILE A 183 1.95 4.56 -4.58
C ILE A 183 1.10 3.92 -5.68
N MET A 184 -0.09 3.46 -5.36
CA MET A 184 -1.05 2.89 -6.30
C MET A 184 -1.40 3.88 -7.42
N ARG A 185 -1.74 5.12 -7.06
CA ARG A 185 -1.98 6.21 -8.01
C ARG A 185 -0.75 6.46 -8.89
N ALA A 186 0.45 6.49 -8.32
CA ALA A 186 1.69 6.75 -9.04
C ALA A 186 1.94 5.72 -10.14
N PHE A 187 1.73 4.43 -9.87
CA PHE A 187 1.80 3.39 -10.89
C PHE A 187 0.72 3.57 -11.96
N ALA A 188 -0.51 3.91 -11.58
CA ALA A 188 -1.62 4.07 -12.52
C ALA A 188 -1.41 5.25 -13.48
N VAL A 189 -1.10 6.45 -12.96
CA VAL A 189 -0.97 7.67 -13.78
C VAL A 189 0.29 7.71 -14.62
N SER A 190 1.33 6.98 -14.25
CA SER A 190 2.57 6.87 -15.03
C SER A 190 2.44 5.95 -16.24
N GLY A 191 1.39 5.13 -16.31
CA GLY A 191 1.25 4.11 -17.35
C GLY A 191 2.29 3.00 -17.25
N ALA A 192 2.87 2.79 -16.06
CA ALA A 192 3.86 1.76 -15.81
C ALA A 192 3.33 0.37 -16.13
N LYS A 193 4.14 -0.44 -16.81
CA LYS A 193 3.93 -1.89 -16.96
C LYS A 193 5.04 -2.61 -16.21
N PRO A 194 4.83 -2.95 -14.94
CA PRO A 194 5.85 -3.62 -14.14
C PRO A 194 6.14 -5.03 -14.66
N LEU A 195 7.32 -5.57 -14.37
CA LEU A 195 7.65 -6.96 -14.71
C LEU A 195 6.80 -7.94 -13.89
N ARG A 196 6.61 -7.66 -12.59
CA ARG A 196 5.76 -8.44 -11.67
C ARG A 196 4.46 -7.70 -11.42
N THR A 197 3.37 -8.42 -11.21
CA THR A 197 2.10 -7.84 -10.78
C THR A 197 2.28 -7.14 -9.43
N VAL A 198 1.85 -5.88 -9.33
CA VAL A 198 1.84 -5.14 -8.07
C VAL A 198 0.44 -5.24 -7.47
N VAL A 199 0.36 -5.79 -6.27
CA VAL A 199 -0.85 -5.93 -5.46
C VAL A 199 -0.86 -4.82 -4.42
N PHE A 200 -1.96 -4.08 -4.33
CA PHE A 200 -2.21 -3.10 -3.29
C PHE A 200 -3.29 -3.64 -2.37
N ALA A 201 -2.98 -3.75 -1.09
CA ALA A 201 -3.84 -4.41 -0.12
C ALA A 201 -4.07 -3.53 1.10
N PHE A 202 -5.31 -3.50 1.57
CA PHE A 202 -5.71 -2.78 2.77
C PHE A 202 -6.42 -3.79 3.67
N TRP A 203 -5.76 -4.09 4.79
CA TRP A 203 -6.16 -5.18 5.68
C TRP A 203 -7.20 -4.70 6.68
N ASP A 204 -8.17 -5.55 7.01
CA ASP A 204 -9.15 -5.31 8.07
C ASP A 204 -8.90 -6.28 9.24
N GLY A 205 -8.99 -5.80 10.46
CA GLY A 205 -8.79 -6.60 11.67
C GLY A 205 -7.32 -6.84 12.03
N GLU A 206 -6.43 -5.92 11.72
CA GLU A 206 -5.04 -5.91 12.19
C GLU A 206 -5.02 -5.82 13.70
N GLU A 207 -5.74 -4.86 14.30
CA GLU A 207 -5.87 -4.58 15.73
C GLU A 207 -6.43 -5.76 16.54
N LEU A 208 -7.09 -6.68 15.85
CA LEU A 208 -7.61 -7.91 16.45
C LEU A 208 -6.65 -9.11 16.30
N GLY A 209 -5.43 -8.88 15.81
CA GLY A 209 -4.37 -9.86 15.66
C GLY A 209 -4.07 -10.28 14.23
N LEU A 210 -3.87 -9.32 13.34
CA LEU A 210 -3.44 -9.49 11.94
C LEU A 210 -4.43 -10.35 11.12
N LEU A 211 -5.76 -10.26 11.40
CA LEU A 211 -6.73 -11.23 10.88
C LEU A 211 -6.82 -11.19 9.35
N GLY A 212 -6.83 -9.99 8.78
CA GLY A 212 -6.97 -9.81 7.33
C GLY A 212 -5.76 -10.28 6.54
N SER A 213 -4.55 -9.90 6.95
CA SER A 213 -3.32 -10.31 6.26
C SER A 213 -3.04 -11.81 6.41
N ARG A 214 -3.32 -12.39 7.59
CA ARG A 214 -3.23 -13.86 7.80
C ARG A 214 -4.16 -14.61 6.85
N LEU A 215 -5.43 -14.20 6.81
CA LEU A 215 -6.42 -14.79 5.92
C LEU A 215 -5.99 -14.68 4.44
N PHE A 216 -5.46 -13.51 4.05
CA PHE A 216 -4.97 -13.33 2.68
C PHE A 216 -3.88 -14.34 2.36
N CYS A 217 -2.85 -14.48 3.22
CA CYS A 217 -1.76 -15.43 3.02
C CYS A 217 -2.27 -16.88 2.92
N GLU A 218 -3.26 -17.27 3.75
CA GLU A 218 -3.84 -18.61 3.72
C GLU A 218 -4.63 -18.91 2.42
N ARG A 219 -5.29 -17.87 1.85
CA ARG A 219 -6.21 -18.05 0.71
C ARG A 219 -5.61 -17.65 -0.64
N PHE A 220 -4.47 -17.01 -0.68
CA PHE A 220 -3.89 -16.49 -1.93
C PHE A 220 -3.51 -17.59 -2.93
N GLY A 221 -3.17 -18.78 -2.47
CA GLY A 221 -2.93 -19.97 -3.28
C GLY A 221 -1.59 -20.02 -4.01
N ASN A 222 -0.87 -18.89 -4.16
CA ASN A 222 0.45 -18.82 -4.80
C ASN A 222 1.44 -17.98 -3.99
N MET A 223 1.66 -18.34 -2.73
CA MET A 223 2.59 -17.62 -1.84
C MET A 223 4.02 -17.61 -2.38
N GLU A 224 4.50 -18.67 -3.05
CA GLU A 224 5.83 -18.72 -3.70
C GLU A 224 5.96 -17.71 -4.86
N GLY A 225 4.84 -17.30 -5.43
CA GLY A 225 4.78 -16.24 -6.44
C GLY A 225 5.02 -14.85 -5.87
N ILE A 226 4.72 -14.61 -4.59
CA ILE A 226 4.96 -13.33 -3.91
C ILE A 226 6.47 -13.21 -3.65
N LYS A 227 7.10 -12.20 -4.26
CA LYS A 227 8.54 -11.98 -4.18
C LYS A 227 8.95 -11.05 -3.06
N ALA A 228 8.07 -10.15 -2.67
CA ALA A 228 8.26 -9.30 -1.50
C ALA A 228 6.92 -8.71 -1.03
N TYR A 229 6.87 -8.36 0.25
CA TYR A 229 5.79 -7.59 0.87
C TYR A 229 6.36 -6.32 1.52
N LEU A 230 5.72 -5.18 1.22
CA LEU A 230 6.00 -3.91 1.88
C LEU A 230 4.84 -3.60 2.82
N ASN A 231 5.15 -3.42 4.09
CA ASN A 231 4.23 -2.98 5.13
C ASN A 231 4.38 -1.50 5.42
N PHE A 232 3.26 -0.83 5.56
CA PHE A 232 3.17 0.56 5.97
C PHE A 232 2.31 0.62 7.21
N ASP A 233 2.94 0.89 8.33
CA ASP A 233 2.25 0.95 9.60
C ASP A 233 2.94 1.97 10.48
N MET A 234 2.21 3.10 10.71
CA MET A 234 2.68 4.29 11.36
C MET A 234 3.88 4.93 10.62
N VAL A 235 3.59 5.67 9.57
CA VAL A 235 4.62 6.32 8.72
C VAL A 235 4.54 7.85 8.72
N GLY A 236 3.72 8.44 9.58
CA GLY A 236 3.52 9.88 9.70
C GLY A 236 3.90 10.48 11.05
N GLY A 237 4.02 9.67 12.09
CA GLY A 237 4.28 10.10 13.46
C GLY A 237 5.70 10.64 13.68
N ASN A 238 5.90 11.39 14.73
CA ASN A 238 7.16 12.06 15.05
C ASN A 238 7.65 11.69 16.47
N ASN A 239 8.27 10.51 16.62
CA ASN A 239 8.77 10.04 17.90
C ASN A 239 10.10 10.67 18.34
N ARG A 240 10.82 11.33 17.40
CA ARG A 240 12.04 12.09 17.67
C ARG A 240 11.87 13.56 17.28
N PRO A 241 11.38 14.42 18.18
CA PRO A 241 11.16 15.83 17.86
C PRO A 241 12.43 16.57 17.39
N ASP A 242 13.61 16.16 17.88
CA ASP A 242 14.90 16.74 17.50
C ASP A 242 15.43 16.20 16.16
N ASP A 243 14.81 15.15 15.60
CA ASP A 243 15.16 14.55 14.32
C ASP A 243 13.88 14.22 13.52
N PRO A 244 13.14 15.22 13.05
CA PRO A 244 11.86 15.03 12.34
C PRO A 244 11.90 14.08 11.13
N PRO A 245 12.99 14.02 10.34
CA PRO A 245 13.14 13.06 9.24
C PRO A 245 13.35 11.60 9.63
N TYR A 246 13.57 11.33 10.94
CA TYR A 246 13.82 9.98 11.42
C TYR A 246 12.65 9.02 11.16
N PHE A 247 12.98 7.81 10.71
CA PHE A 247 12.07 6.66 10.64
C PHE A 247 12.84 5.35 10.73
N VAL A 248 12.13 4.26 10.99
CA VAL A 248 12.70 2.91 11.09
C VAL A 248 12.43 2.17 9.78
N TYR A 249 13.45 1.48 9.28
CA TYR A 249 13.38 0.66 8.09
C TYR A 249 13.78 -0.78 8.41
N PHE A 250 12.78 -1.59 8.73
CA PHE A 250 12.99 -3.04 8.87
C PHE A 250 12.99 -3.71 7.51
N TYR A 251 13.89 -4.67 7.32
CA TYR A 251 13.89 -5.49 6.11
C TYR A 251 14.55 -6.85 6.36
N THR A 252 14.15 -7.85 5.57
CA THR A 252 14.73 -9.19 5.63
C THR A 252 16.23 -9.15 5.35
N ALA A 253 17.06 -9.52 6.31
CA ALA A 253 18.52 -9.40 6.25
C ALA A 253 19.13 -10.24 5.11
N ALA A 254 18.54 -11.39 4.77
CA ALA A 254 18.94 -12.21 3.62
C ALA A 254 18.78 -11.49 2.26
N HIS A 255 18.11 -10.32 2.22
CA HIS A 255 17.92 -9.47 1.03
C HIS A 255 18.55 -8.09 1.21
N PRO A 256 19.90 -7.97 1.26
CA PRO A 256 20.59 -6.70 1.53
C PRO A 256 20.37 -5.64 0.44
N ALA A 257 19.87 -6.05 -0.73
CA ALA A 257 19.47 -5.14 -1.79
C ALA A 257 18.45 -4.09 -1.30
N PHE A 258 17.52 -4.45 -0.41
CA PHE A 258 16.50 -3.55 0.10
C PHE A 258 17.10 -2.33 0.80
N GLY A 259 18.06 -2.55 1.71
CA GLY A 259 18.76 -1.45 2.37
C GLY A 259 19.67 -0.64 1.42
N THR A 260 20.25 -1.30 0.40
CA THR A 260 21.08 -0.63 -0.59
C THR A 260 20.27 0.27 -1.51
N TRP A 261 19.10 -0.19 -1.96
CA TRP A 261 18.21 0.61 -2.78
C TRP A 261 17.76 1.87 -2.05
N LEU A 262 17.27 1.73 -0.81
CA LEU A 262 16.82 2.88 -0.04
C LEU A 262 17.93 3.94 0.14
N ARG A 263 19.17 3.53 0.49
CA ARG A 263 20.31 4.48 0.59
C ARG A 263 20.54 5.23 -0.70
N ASN A 264 20.64 4.49 -1.81
CA ASN A 264 20.92 5.08 -3.12
C ASN A 264 19.78 6.02 -3.59
N ASP A 265 18.54 5.67 -3.27
CA ASP A 265 17.37 6.46 -3.66
C ASP A 265 17.26 7.75 -2.83
N ILE A 266 17.51 7.70 -1.53
CA ILE A 266 17.60 8.90 -0.69
C ILE A 266 18.64 9.87 -1.27
N ASP A 267 19.83 9.38 -1.59
CA ASP A 267 20.90 10.21 -2.14
C ASP A 267 20.57 10.74 -3.53
N LYS A 268 20.04 9.89 -4.42
CA LYS A 268 19.74 10.23 -5.81
C LYS A 268 18.60 11.24 -5.94
N TYR A 269 17.52 11.02 -5.17
CA TYR A 269 16.32 11.84 -5.26
C TYR A 269 16.25 12.94 -4.20
N LYS A 270 17.31 13.07 -3.35
CA LYS A 270 17.44 14.11 -2.32
C LYS A 270 16.28 14.10 -1.32
N LEU A 271 15.82 12.90 -0.94
CA LEU A 271 14.76 12.75 0.03
C LEU A 271 15.26 13.17 1.42
N GLN A 272 14.42 13.91 2.16
CA GLN A 272 14.75 14.39 3.49
C GLN A 272 14.37 13.32 4.53
N LEU A 273 15.15 12.24 4.59
CA LEU A 273 14.90 11.07 5.41
C LEU A 273 16.17 10.61 6.14
N HIS A 274 16.02 10.25 7.42
CA HIS A 274 17.06 9.67 8.27
C HIS A 274 16.63 8.27 8.73
N PRO A 275 16.86 7.21 7.89
CA PRO A 275 16.45 5.86 8.23
C PRO A 275 17.35 5.20 9.25
N ASP A 276 16.75 4.58 10.26
CA ASP A 276 17.37 3.59 11.12
C ASP A 276 17.19 2.21 10.46
N TYR A 277 18.27 1.70 9.86
CA TYR A 277 18.25 0.42 9.13
C TYR A 277 18.31 -0.75 10.09
N ARG A 278 17.26 -1.57 10.11
CA ARG A 278 17.13 -2.75 10.99
C ARG A 278 16.95 -4.03 10.15
N PRO A 279 18.05 -4.63 9.63
CA PRO A 279 17.99 -5.93 8.97
C PRO A 279 17.57 -7.00 9.99
N TRP A 280 16.67 -7.91 9.58
CA TRP A 280 16.10 -8.91 10.47
C TRP A 280 15.74 -10.19 9.72
N ASP A 281 16.23 -11.35 10.18
CA ASP A 281 15.95 -12.67 9.57
C ASP A 281 14.85 -13.45 10.30
N ASN A 282 14.51 -13.09 11.54
CA ASN A 282 13.34 -13.65 12.19
C ASN A 282 12.07 -12.95 11.69
N PRO A 283 10.92 -13.67 11.66
CA PRO A 283 9.66 -13.01 11.33
C PRO A 283 9.46 -11.79 12.22
N VAL A 284 9.50 -10.62 11.62
CA VAL A 284 9.28 -9.36 12.33
C VAL A 284 7.82 -9.34 12.77
N GLY A 285 7.59 -9.45 14.08
CA GLY A 285 6.25 -9.30 14.66
C GLY A 285 5.83 -7.83 14.73
N GLY A 286 4.65 -7.58 15.28
CA GLY A 286 4.18 -6.23 15.57
C GLY A 286 3.22 -5.66 14.55
N SER A 287 3.18 -6.17 13.30
CA SER A 287 2.22 -5.75 12.28
C SER A 287 2.12 -6.80 11.15
N ASP A 288 1.40 -6.47 10.06
CA ASP A 288 1.01 -7.36 8.96
C ASP A 288 2.18 -8.03 8.20
N GLN A 289 3.39 -7.47 8.24
CA GLN A 289 4.58 -8.12 7.67
C GLN A 289 4.84 -9.48 8.29
N GLY A 290 4.44 -9.68 9.55
CA GLY A 290 4.56 -10.96 10.25
C GLY A 290 3.76 -12.09 9.57
N SER A 291 2.62 -11.77 8.97
CA SER A 291 1.82 -12.75 8.23
C SER A 291 2.56 -13.29 7.00
N PHE A 292 3.23 -12.42 6.25
CA PHE A 292 4.00 -12.78 5.05
C PHE A 292 5.33 -13.46 5.40
N ALA A 293 6.03 -12.95 6.41
CA ALA A 293 7.32 -13.49 6.85
C ALA A 293 7.21 -14.96 7.29
N ARG A 294 6.08 -15.38 7.90
CA ARG A 294 5.80 -16.79 8.26
C ARG A 294 5.72 -17.73 7.04
N HIS A 295 5.49 -17.17 5.85
CA HIS A 295 5.49 -17.89 4.58
C HIS A 295 6.80 -17.73 3.80
N ASN A 296 7.88 -17.31 4.47
CA ASN A 296 9.19 -17.04 3.88
C ASN A 296 9.17 -15.99 2.76
N VAL A 297 8.20 -15.09 2.76
CA VAL A 297 8.17 -13.94 1.86
C VAL A 297 9.11 -12.88 2.42
N PRO A 298 10.08 -12.38 1.63
CA PRO A 298 10.90 -11.25 2.04
C PRO A 298 10.05 -10.01 2.33
N VAL A 299 10.33 -9.33 3.43
CA VAL A 299 9.51 -8.20 3.89
C VAL A 299 10.33 -6.93 4.05
N VAL A 300 9.65 -5.81 3.86
CA VAL A 300 10.08 -4.47 4.27
C VAL A 300 8.97 -3.88 5.12
N TRP A 301 9.31 -3.22 6.22
CA TRP A 301 8.37 -2.47 7.03
C TRP A 301 8.89 -1.05 7.23
N TYR A 302 8.17 -0.08 6.70
CA TYR A 302 8.33 1.34 6.96
C TYR A 302 7.55 1.69 8.22
N HIS A 303 8.24 2.29 9.21
CA HIS A 303 7.68 2.56 10.52
C HIS A 303 8.35 3.79 11.16
N THR A 304 7.65 4.52 11.99
CA THR A 304 8.20 5.70 12.67
C THR A 304 8.46 5.50 14.16
N ASP A 305 8.39 4.26 14.65
CA ASP A 305 8.32 3.89 16.07
C ASP A 305 7.06 4.47 16.77
N ALA A 306 6.80 4.05 18.01
CA ALA A 306 5.70 4.59 18.80
C ALA A 306 5.94 6.07 19.09
N GLN A 307 4.96 6.89 18.77
CA GLN A 307 4.94 8.33 18.99
C GLN A 307 4.03 8.67 20.21
N PRO A 308 4.06 9.89 20.78
CA PRO A 308 3.35 10.20 22.02
C PRO A 308 1.83 10.04 21.97
N HIS A 309 1.23 10.02 20.78
CA HIS A 309 -0.22 9.89 20.54
C HIS A 309 -0.66 8.45 20.25
N TYR A 310 0.28 7.49 20.16
CA TYR A 310 0.01 6.11 19.81
C TYR A 310 -1.05 5.47 20.73
N ASN A 311 -2.05 4.84 20.14
CA ASN A 311 -3.21 4.21 20.80
C ASN A 311 -3.93 5.14 21.80
N THR A 312 -4.07 6.42 21.42
CA THR A 312 -4.87 7.40 22.17
C THR A 312 -5.79 8.20 21.21
N PRO A 313 -6.88 8.79 21.73
CA PRO A 313 -7.73 9.68 20.90
C PRO A 313 -6.99 10.88 20.33
N SER A 314 -5.81 11.23 20.86
CA SER A 314 -5.00 12.35 20.35
C SER A 314 -4.17 12.00 19.12
N ASP A 315 -4.27 10.79 18.54
CA ASP A 315 -3.68 10.45 17.24
C ASP A 315 -4.52 11.02 16.09
N GLU A 316 -4.33 12.31 15.90
CA GLU A 316 -5.14 13.18 15.05
C GLU A 316 -4.39 13.59 13.77
N ALA A 317 -5.17 13.89 12.70
CA ALA A 317 -4.61 14.29 11.42
C ALA A 317 -3.64 15.49 11.49
N HIS A 318 -3.84 16.40 12.44
CA HIS A 318 -3.00 17.57 12.61
C HIS A 318 -1.63 17.26 13.25
N THR A 319 -1.45 16.09 13.88
CA THR A 319 -0.19 15.66 14.52
C THR A 319 0.80 15.06 13.53
N ILE A 320 0.37 14.76 12.32
CA ILE A 320 1.17 14.09 11.28
C ILE A 320 2.26 15.01 10.70
N ASN A 321 3.47 14.48 10.57
CA ASN A 321 4.57 15.09 9.83
C ASN A 321 4.42 14.80 8.33
N TYR A 322 3.62 15.60 7.65
CA TYR A 322 3.30 15.42 6.22
C TYR A 322 4.51 15.49 5.28
N PRO A 323 5.51 16.38 5.47
CA PRO A 323 6.74 16.35 4.68
C PRO A 323 7.44 15.00 4.76
N LYS A 324 7.61 14.43 5.97
CA LYS A 324 8.22 13.11 6.18
C LYS A 324 7.38 12.01 5.54
N LEU A 325 6.06 11.97 5.79
CA LEU A 325 5.13 11.01 5.18
C LEU A 325 5.25 11.01 3.64
N THR A 326 5.35 12.20 3.05
CA THR A 326 5.49 12.36 1.60
C THR A 326 6.82 11.78 1.10
N ASP A 327 7.93 12.04 1.77
CA ASP A 327 9.23 11.50 1.37
C ASP A 327 9.37 10.00 1.66
N ILE A 328 8.78 9.47 2.75
CA ILE A 328 8.65 8.02 2.97
C ILE A 328 7.84 7.41 1.82
N THR A 329 6.75 8.03 1.40
CA THR A 329 5.94 7.54 0.28
C THR A 329 6.71 7.51 -1.04
N ARG A 330 7.54 8.53 -1.32
CA ARG A 330 8.44 8.55 -2.50
C ARG A 330 9.50 7.45 -2.42
N ALA A 331 10.15 7.28 -1.27
CA ALA A 331 11.11 6.20 -1.04
C ALA A 331 10.46 4.82 -1.22
N SER A 332 9.24 4.67 -0.74
CA SER A 332 8.49 3.41 -0.84
C SER A 332 8.03 3.11 -2.26
N LEU A 333 7.64 4.14 -3.03
CA LEU A 333 7.38 3.97 -4.46
C LEU A 333 8.63 3.43 -5.17
N LEU A 334 9.82 3.99 -4.89
CA LEU A 334 11.09 3.54 -5.48
C LEU A 334 11.40 2.09 -5.07
N THR A 335 11.25 1.74 -3.80
CA THR A 335 11.43 0.36 -3.32
C THR A 335 10.44 -0.60 -4.01
N THR A 336 9.16 -0.24 -4.12
CA THR A 336 8.14 -1.02 -4.83
C THR A 336 8.50 -1.17 -6.31
N TRP A 337 9.02 -0.10 -6.93
CA TRP A 337 9.47 -0.11 -8.32
C TRP A 337 10.64 -1.08 -8.54
N HIS A 338 11.64 -1.07 -7.67
CA HIS A 338 12.75 -2.03 -7.71
C HIS A 338 12.25 -3.46 -7.54
N MET A 339 11.44 -3.73 -6.53
CA MET A 339 10.87 -5.06 -6.30
C MET A 339 10.02 -5.54 -7.48
N ALA A 340 9.30 -4.63 -8.14
CA ALA A 340 8.47 -4.98 -9.29
C ALA A 340 9.27 -5.27 -10.57
N ASN A 341 10.48 -4.72 -10.73
CA ASN A 341 11.19 -4.74 -12.01
C ASN A 341 12.58 -5.36 -11.94
N ASP A 342 13.30 -5.30 -10.82
CA ASP A 342 14.69 -5.74 -10.70
C ASP A 342 14.79 -7.18 -10.17
N ASN A 343 15.99 -7.75 -10.24
CA ASN A 343 16.33 -9.01 -9.59
C ASN A 343 16.92 -8.74 -8.20
N PHE A 344 16.53 -9.55 -7.21
CA PHE A 344 17.01 -9.44 -5.83
C PHE A 344 16.91 -10.78 -5.08
#